data_f3fbade8af5732b8673d5d4ede5041c4
#
_entry.id   f3fbade8af5732b8673d5d4ede5041c4
#
_cell.length_a   1.000
_cell.length_b   1.000
_cell.length_c   1.000
_cell.angle_alpha   90.00
_cell.angle_beta   90.00
_cell.angle_gamma   90.00
#
_symmetry.space_group_name_H-M   'P 1'
#
loop_
_entity.id
_entity.type
_entity.pdbx_description
1 polymer ?
#
loop_
_entity_poly.entity_id
_entity_poly.type
_entity_poly.pdbx_seq_one_letter_code
_entity_poly.pdbx_strand_id
1 'polypeptide(L)'
;LVTVLVVASIALGIIGCSSPSGPSGSGNGGTQEVVVPEGFVFVKGGTVTGALPAWLDESASDYYKGVFIKDRTVTLSDFYMGKYEVTQEEYASVMEGQKVTVNGTEYALESNPNCCTKDSEDYTLFSGEVQEKRPVEEVTWCDAVWYCNALSEKKGLTKAYNIEVTTVNGSNHITGANVTLNKNATGYRLPTEAEWEYAARGGDPTKDDWNYVFSGADTTKDVSYDSSNNAGLDSVGWYLYNTKTGTTGDSPSRGEQGYGTHEVGKKKANRLGLYDMSGNVWEWCYDWSSSISTEETTDPSGASSGSFRVIRGGSWWDNSEECAVSYRNGRGLLDRSDRLGFRVICTQKR
;
A
#
# COMPACT_ATOMS: atom_id res chain seq x y z
N LEU A 1 24.33 -34.11 -31.26
CA LEU A 1 23.41 -33.66 -30.24
C LEU A 1 23.79 -34.30 -28.91
N VAL A 2 24.35 -33.51 -27.99
CA VAL A 2 24.69 -33.97 -26.63
C VAL A 2 23.97 -33.02 -25.67
N THR A 3 23.01 -33.59 -24.96
CA THR A 3 22.24 -32.88 -23.91
C THR A 3 23.06 -32.98 -22.63
N VAL A 4 23.46 -31.85 -22.07
CA VAL A 4 24.12 -31.77 -20.75
C VAL A 4 23.06 -31.45 -19.69
N LEU A 5 22.80 -32.43 -18.84
CA LEU A 5 22.00 -32.27 -17.62
C LEU A 5 22.92 -31.77 -16.49
N VAL A 6 22.69 -30.62 -15.97
CA VAL A 6 23.35 -30.14 -14.74
C VAL A 6 22.48 -30.49 -13.54
N VAL A 7 22.95 -31.44 -12.73
CA VAL A 7 22.37 -31.81 -11.44
C VAL A 7 23.08 -31.01 -10.36
N ALA A 8 22.37 -30.14 -9.66
CA ALA A 8 22.87 -29.45 -8.49
C ALA A 8 22.63 -30.31 -7.23
N SER A 9 23.72 -30.79 -6.64
CA SER A 9 23.70 -31.57 -5.40
C SER A 9 23.65 -30.65 -4.18
N ILE A 10 22.60 -30.81 -3.36
CA ILE A 10 22.51 -30.17 -2.04
C ILE A 10 23.22 -31.06 -1.03
N ALA A 11 24.28 -30.54 -0.43
CA ALA A 11 24.98 -31.22 0.66
C ALA A 11 24.38 -30.79 2.02
N LEU A 12 23.73 -31.72 2.71
CA LEU A 12 23.37 -31.58 4.12
C LEU A 12 24.63 -31.82 4.99
N GLY A 13 25.09 -30.79 5.67
CA GLY A 13 26.13 -30.92 6.68
C GLY A 13 25.50 -30.96 8.07
N ILE A 14 25.51 -32.15 8.70
CA ILE A 14 25.22 -32.32 10.13
C ILE A 14 26.53 -32.09 10.89
N ILE A 15 26.58 -31.10 11.77
CA ILE A 15 27.67 -30.94 12.72
C ILE A 15 27.08 -30.98 14.15
N GLY A 16 27.56 -31.99 14.89
CA GLY A 16 27.14 -32.28 16.25
C GLY A 16 27.70 -31.31 17.28
N CYS A 17 26.98 -31.24 18.39
CA CYS A 17 27.32 -30.53 19.62
C CYS A 17 28.59 -31.06 20.30
N SER A 18 29.47 -30.16 20.70
CA SER A 18 30.31 -30.35 21.91
C SER A 18 30.56 -29.00 22.57
N SER A 19 30.10 -28.87 23.81
CA SER A 19 30.41 -27.72 24.69
C SER A 19 31.80 -27.87 25.28
N PRO A 20 32.50 -26.77 25.54
CA PRO A 20 33.18 -26.61 26.83
C PRO A 20 32.85 -25.29 27.56
N SER A 21 32.86 -25.40 28.84
CA SER A 21 32.59 -24.41 29.88
C SER A 21 33.59 -23.25 29.97
N GLY A 22 33.07 -22.00 30.04
CA GLY A 22 33.41 -20.73 30.70
C GLY A 22 34.87 -20.18 30.68
N PRO A 23 35.11 -18.93 31.12
CA PRO A 23 34.23 -17.89 31.63
C PRO A 23 34.41 -16.46 31.03
N SER A 24 33.44 -15.60 31.35
CA SER A 24 33.48 -14.13 31.50
C SER A 24 33.90 -13.18 30.39
N GLY A 25 32.93 -12.32 30.01
CA GLY A 25 33.12 -10.88 29.89
C GLY A 25 33.39 -10.32 28.52
N SER A 26 32.38 -9.83 27.93
CA SER A 26 32.27 -8.47 27.38
C SER A 26 31.01 -8.41 26.52
N GLY A 27 30.12 -7.50 26.88
CA GLY A 27 28.90 -7.25 26.10
C GLY A 27 29.27 -6.74 24.71
N ASN A 28 29.16 -7.62 23.74
CA ASN A 28 29.12 -7.21 22.33
C ASN A 28 27.63 -7.01 22.02
N GLY A 29 27.20 -5.75 21.97
CA GLY A 29 25.91 -5.36 21.43
C GLY A 29 25.87 -5.75 19.96
N GLY A 30 25.58 -7.02 19.71
CA GLY A 30 25.30 -7.51 18.36
C GLY A 30 24.04 -6.78 17.87
N THR A 31 24.23 -5.88 16.93
CA THR A 31 23.12 -5.37 16.10
C THR A 31 22.50 -6.59 15.44
N GLN A 32 21.33 -7.02 15.92
CA GLN A 32 20.55 -8.03 15.21
C GLN A 32 20.28 -7.50 13.80
N GLU A 33 20.73 -8.23 12.80
CA GLU A 33 20.48 -7.90 11.41
C GLU A 33 18.95 -7.93 11.18
N VAL A 34 18.42 -6.81 10.71
CA VAL A 34 16.99 -6.67 10.41
C VAL A 34 16.69 -7.50 9.16
N VAL A 35 16.06 -8.66 9.33
CA VAL A 35 15.63 -9.49 8.20
C VAL A 35 14.39 -8.85 7.59
N VAL A 36 14.56 -8.20 6.44
CA VAL A 36 13.46 -7.61 5.68
C VAL A 36 12.75 -8.71 4.91
N PRO A 37 11.42 -8.88 5.04
CA PRO A 37 10.67 -9.84 4.22
C PRO A 37 10.85 -9.55 2.72
N GLU A 38 10.89 -10.59 1.91
CA GLU A 38 10.95 -10.44 0.46
C GLU A 38 9.76 -9.61 -0.05
N GLY A 39 10.01 -8.69 -0.98
CA GLY A 39 9.00 -7.78 -1.50
C GLY A 39 8.67 -6.59 -0.59
N PHE A 40 9.34 -6.44 0.56
CA PHE A 40 9.11 -5.35 1.53
C PHE A 40 10.32 -4.42 1.63
N VAL A 41 10.08 -3.24 2.19
CA VAL A 41 11.10 -2.33 2.68
C VAL A 41 10.94 -2.13 4.18
N PHE A 42 12.04 -1.93 4.87
CA PHE A 42 12.03 -1.52 6.27
C PHE A 42 11.84 0.00 6.36
N VAL A 43 10.83 0.42 7.09
CA VAL A 43 10.56 1.82 7.40
C VAL A 43 10.89 2.04 8.88
N LYS A 44 11.97 2.77 9.13
CA LYS A 44 12.32 3.14 10.49
C LYS A 44 11.36 4.18 11.00
N GLY A 45 10.70 3.89 12.10
CA GLY A 45 9.82 4.84 12.77
C GLY A 45 10.58 6.05 13.33
N GLY A 46 9.82 7.06 13.71
CA GLY A 46 10.38 8.31 14.22
C GLY A 46 9.30 9.25 14.69
N THR A 47 9.71 10.38 15.28
CA THR A 47 8.80 11.44 15.72
C THR A 47 8.87 12.60 14.73
N VAL A 48 7.70 13.05 14.29
CA VAL A 48 7.51 14.17 13.36
C VAL A 48 6.64 15.22 14.02
N THR A 49 7.13 16.45 14.11
CA THR A 49 6.26 17.62 14.31
C THR A 49 5.91 18.18 12.95
N GLY A 50 4.61 18.12 12.62
CA GLY A 50 4.11 18.46 11.30
C GLY A 50 4.21 19.96 10.99
N ALA A 51 4.23 20.24 9.71
CA ALA A 51 4.18 21.59 9.16
C ALA A 51 3.25 21.61 7.94
N LEU A 52 2.74 22.79 7.61
CA LEU A 52 1.99 22.96 6.37
C LEU A 52 2.96 22.70 5.20
N PRO A 53 2.60 21.83 4.22
CA PRO A 53 3.38 21.66 3.01
C PRO A 53 3.66 23.01 2.32
N ALA A 54 4.89 23.22 1.87
CA ALA A 54 5.34 24.52 1.33
C ALA A 54 4.58 24.99 0.07
N TRP A 55 3.87 24.09 -0.59
CA TRP A 55 3.02 24.36 -1.76
C TRP A 55 1.56 24.67 -1.42
N LEU A 56 1.18 24.61 -0.12
CA LEU A 56 -0.15 24.94 0.37
C LEU A 56 -0.13 26.22 1.18
N ASP A 57 -1.23 26.94 1.17
CA ASP A 57 -1.51 28.02 2.10
C ASP A 57 -2.40 27.55 3.27
N GLU A 58 -2.51 28.35 4.32
CA GLU A 58 -3.30 28.00 5.51
C GLU A 58 -4.81 27.84 5.22
N SER A 59 -5.32 28.45 4.14
CA SER A 59 -6.72 28.36 3.72
C SER A 59 -7.04 27.10 2.94
N ALA A 60 -6.02 26.30 2.55
CA ALA A 60 -6.21 25.06 1.83
C ALA A 60 -7.16 24.12 2.60
N SER A 61 -7.97 23.38 1.85
CA SER A 61 -8.86 22.37 2.42
C SER A 61 -8.07 21.30 3.18
N ASP A 62 -8.64 20.74 4.24
CA ASP A 62 -8.04 19.67 5.03
C ASP A 62 -7.74 18.40 4.22
N TYR A 63 -8.38 18.23 3.06
CA TYR A 63 -8.06 17.16 2.11
C TYR A 63 -6.61 17.22 1.60
N TYR A 64 -6.00 18.41 1.51
CA TYR A 64 -4.65 18.59 0.98
C TYR A 64 -3.56 18.60 2.04
N LYS A 65 -3.90 18.79 3.31
CA LYS A 65 -2.93 19.01 4.39
C LYS A 65 -2.26 17.74 4.91
N GLY A 66 -2.80 16.56 4.59
CA GLY A 66 -2.29 15.29 5.10
C GLY A 66 -2.53 15.08 6.59
N VAL A 67 -1.75 14.19 7.18
CA VAL A 67 -1.84 13.87 8.62
C VAL A 67 -0.78 14.57 9.46
N PHE A 68 0.33 15.01 8.86
CA PHE A 68 1.40 15.76 9.53
C PHE A 68 1.12 17.27 9.46
N ILE A 69 -0.09 17.65 9.93
CA ILE A 69 -0.53 19.05 9.93
C ILE A 69 0.33 19.89 10.88
N LYS A 70 0.33 21.21 10.68
CA LYS A 70 1.06 22.18 11.50
C LYS A 70 0.80 21.96 12.99
N ASP A 71 1.87 21.95 13.77
CA ASP A 71 1.90 21.77 15.23
C ASP A 71 1.44 20.40 15.77
N ARG A 72 1.06 19.45 14.92
CA ARG A 72 0.79 18.08 15.33
C ARG A 72 2.08 17.29 15.46
N THR A 73 2.28 16.62 16.62
CA THR A 73 3.40 15.68 16.80
C THR A 73 2.91 14.24 16.70
N VAL A 74 3.50 13.48 15.77
CA VAL A 74 3.20 12.06 15.54
C VAL A 74 4.47 11.25 15.73
N THR A 75 4.41 10.21 16.57
CA THR A 75 5.47 9.20 16.72
C THR A 75 5.00 7.90 16.10
N LEU A 76 5.81 7.32 15.23
CA LEU A 76 5.56 6.01 14.61
C LEU A 76 6.61 5.00 15.04
N SER A 77 6.17 3.78 15.31
CA SER A 77 7.03 2.60 15.49
C SER A 77 7.60 2.12 14.16
N ASP A 78 8.67 1.29 14.21
CA ASP A 78 9.23 0.63 13.04
C ASP A 78 8.22 -0.34 12.39
N PHE A 79 8.20 -0.40 11.06
CA PHE A 79 7.35 -1.33 10.30
C PHE A 79 7.98 -1.74 8.97
N TYR A 80 7.42 -2.75 8.33
CA TYR A 80 7.77 -3.16 6.98
C TYR A 80 6.60 -2.87 6.06
N MET A 81 6.85 -2.26 4.91
CA MET A 81 5.83 -1.94 3.91
C MET A 81 6.11 -2.64 2.59
N GLY A 82 5.08 -3.20 1.97
CA GLY A 82 5.16 -3.77 0.63
C GLY A 82 5.69 -2.73 -0.37
N LYS A 83 6.68 -3.11 -1.18
CA LYS A 83 7.30 -2.22 -2.19
C LYS A 83 6.28 -1.70 -3.17
N TYR A 84 5.28 -2.50 -3.45
CA TYR A 84 4.25 -2.29 -4.45
C TYR A 84 2.87 -2.36 -3.82
N GLU A 85 1.88 -1.90 -4.54
CA GLU A 85 0.48 -2.29 -4.35
C GLU A 85 0.37 -3.82 -4.48
N VAL A 86 -0.59 -4.45 -3.80
CA VAL A 86 -0.85 -5.89 -3.97
C VAL A 86 -1.24 -6.16 -5.41
N THR A 87 -0.54 -7.08 -6.07
CA THR A 87 -0.81 -7.41 -7.47
C THR A 87 -1.99 -8.37 -7.63
N GLN A 88 -2.53 -8.46 -8.86
CA GLN A 88 -3.62 -9.38 -9.21
C GLN A 88 -3.23 -10.82 -8.92
N GLU A 89 -1.99 -11.25 -9.28
CA GLU A 89 -1.52 -12.62 -8.99
C GLU A 89 -1.34 -12.89 -7.49
N GLU A 90 -0.83 -11.91 -6.74
CA GLU A 90 -0.69 -12.05 -5.28
C GLU A 90 -2.06 -12.18 -4.62
N TYR A 91 -3.02 -11.33 -5.00
CA TYR A 91 -4.38 -11.38 -4.48
C TYR A 91 -5.03 -12.73 -4.78
N ALA A 92 -5.03 -13.15 -6.04
CA ALA A 92 -5.58 -14.43 -6.46
C ALA A 92 -4.95 -15.60 -5.70
N SER A 93 -3.62 -15.62 -5.57
CA SER A 93 -2.90 -16.70 -4.89
C SER A 93 -3.25 -16.86 -3.40
N VAL A 94 -3.69 -15.77 -2.77
CA VAL A 94 -4.08 -15.77 -1.34
C VAL A 94 -5.56 -16.01 -1.16
N MET A 95 -6.39 -15.46 -2.06
CA MET A 95 -7.85 -15.50 -1.94
C MET A 95 -8.48 -16.75 -2.57
N GLU A 96 -7.75 -17.46 -3.44
CA GLU A 96 -8.24 -18.71 -4.02
C GLU A 96 -8.63 -19.72 -2.94
N GLY A 97 -9.88 -20.17 -2.98
CA GLY A 97 -10.44 -21.13 -2.02
C GLY A 97 -10.81 -20.53 -0.66
N GLN A 98 -10.66 -19.23 -0.45
CA GLN A 98 -11.14 -18.58 0.77
C GLN A 98 -12.65 -18.60 0.84
N LYS A 99 -13.18 -18.89 2.04
CA LYS A 99 -14.61 -19.01 2.31
C LYS A 99 -14.97 -18.34 3.61
N VAL A 100 -16.21 -17.91 3.70
CA VAL A 100 -16.79 -17.37 4.93
C VAL A 100 -18.21 -17.90 5.12
N THR A 101 -18.61 -18.15 6.36
CA THR A 101 -19.98 -18.53 6.70
C THR A 101 -20.71 -17.36 7.34
N VAL A 102 -21.82 -16.96 6.73
CA VAL A 102 -22.69 -15.90 7.24
C VAL A 102 -24.10 -16.46 7.40
N ASN A 103 -24.65 -16.38 8.61
CA ASN A 103 -26.00 -16.89 8.94
C ASN A 103 -26.22 -18.35 8.50
N GLY A 104 -25.18 -19.20 8.60
CA GLY A 104 -25.25 -20.62 8.22
C GLY A 104 -25.06 -20.89 6.71
N THR A 105 -24.90 -19.88 5.88
CA THR A 105 -24.60 -20.01 4.46
C THR A 105 -23.09 -19.80 4.21
N GLU A 106 -22.47 -20.75 3.50
CA GLU A 106 -21.07 -20.64 3.07
C GLU A 106 -20.98 -19.87 1.74
N TYR A 107 -20.08 -18.90 1.68
CA TYR A 107 -19.74 -18.11 0.49
C TYR A 107 -18.28 -18.35 0.14
N ALA A 108 -17.99 -18.71 -1.12
CA ALA A 108 -16.64 -18.64 -1.66
C ALA A 108 -16.34 -17.18 -1.99
N LEU A 109 -15.25 -16.63 -1.43
CA LEU A 109 -14.91 -15.22 -1.64
C LEU A 109 -14.29 -15.00 -3.03
N GLU A 110 -14.52 -13.80 -3.59
CA GLU A 110 -13.98 -13.43 -4.90
C GLU A 110 -12.45 -13.38 -4.85
N SER A 111 -11.80 -14.08 -5.76
CA SER A 111 -10.33 -14.16 -5.85
C SER A 111 -9.74 -13.44 -7.06
N ASN A 112 -10.56 -12.98 -8.00
CA ASN A 112 -10.12 -12.25 -9.19
C ASN A 112 -11.10 -11.13 -9.55
N PRO A 113 -11.24 -10.10 -8.67
CA PRO A 113 -12.26 -9.07 -8.80
C PRO A 113 -12.03 -8.09 -9.96
N ASN A 114 -10.85 -8.11 -10.56
CA ASN A 114 -10.33 -7.07 -11.43
C ASN A 114 -11.16 -6.84 -12.70
N CYS A 115 -11.40 -5.59 -13.04
CA CYS A 115 -12.03 -5.21 -14.30
C CYS A 115 -11.04 -4.65 -15.34
N CYS A 116 -9.90 -4.13 -14.92
CA CYS A 116 -8.80 -3.71 -15.81
C CYS A 116 -8.05 -4.94 -16.36
N THR A 117 -8.72 -5.75 -17.18
CA THR A 117 -8.17 -7.01 -17.70
C THR A 117 -8.02 -6.99 -19.21
N LYS A 118 -7.11 -7.82 -19.72
CA LYS A 118 -6.87 -7.99 -21.18
C LYS A 118 -8.08 -8.48 -21.96
N ASP A 119 -9.04 -9.12 -21.27
CA ASP A 119 -10.25 -9.68 -21.89
C ASP A 119 -11.43 -8.69 -21.84
N SER A 120 -11.21 -7.49 -21.27
CA SER A 120 -12.18 -6.42 -21.24
C SER A 120 -12.13 -5.59 -22.54
N GLU A 121 -13.27 -5.22 -23.09
CA GLU A 121 -13.36 -4.30 -24.22
C GLU A 121 -13.00 -2.85 -23.84
N ASP A 122 -13.10 -2.52 -22.55
CA ASP A 122 -12.92 -1.18 -22.03
C ASP A 122 -11.46 -0.87 -21.65
N TYR A 123 -10.67 -1.90 -21.29
CA TYR A 123 -9.33 -1.75 -20.75
C TYR A 123 -8.30 -2.45 -21.64
N THR A 124 -7.28 -1.74 -22.08
CA THR A 124 -6.26 -2.28 -22.98
C THR A 124 -4.89 -2.20 -22.29
N LEU A 125 -4.20 -3.33 -22.24
CA LEU A 125 -2.85 -3.41 -21.68
C LEU A 125 -1.90 -2.45 -22.41
N PHE A 126 -1.08 -1.76 -21.66
CA PHE A 126 0.07 -1.05 -22.22
C PHE A 126 1.05 -2.08 -22.82
N SER A 127 1.66 -1.74 -23.95
CA SER A 127 2.50 -2.71 -24.68
C SER A 127 3.66 -3.23 -23.83
N GLY A 128 3.75 -4.56 -23.71
CA GLY A 128 4.81 -5.23 -22.97
C GLY A 128 4.55 -5.41 -21.46
N GLU A 129 3.40 -4.96 -20.95
CA GLU A 129 2.99 -5.22 -19.57
C GLU A 129 2.36 -6.61 -19.40
N VAL A 130 2.49 -7.14 -18.19
CA VAL A 130 1.91 -8.39 -17.73
C VAL A 130 0.74 -8.07 -16.82
N GLN A 131 -0.47 -8.51 -17.19
CA GLN A 131 -1.68 -8.20 -16.44
C GLN A 131 -1.61 -8.62 -14.98
N GLU A 132 -1.13 -9.81 -14.72
CA GLU A 132 -1.05 -10.41 -13.38
C GLU A 132 -0.19 -9.59 -12.42
N LYS A 133 0.68 -8.72 -12.95
CA LYS A 133 1.52 -7.78 -12.21
C LYS A 133 0.93 -6.39 -12.05
N ARG A 134 -0.27 -6.14 -12.55
CA ARG A 134 -1.01 -4.92 -12.26
C ARG A 134 -1.53 -4.97 -10.82
N PRO A 135 -1.80 -3.83 -10.17
CA PRO A 135 -2.44 -3.84 -8.85
C PRO A 135 -3.81 -4.52 -8.93
N VAL A 136 -4.20 -5.21 -7.87
CA VAL A 136 -5.58 -5.64 -7.69
C VAL A 136 -6.46 -4.40 -7.49
N GLU A 137 -7.61 -4.41 -8.13
CA GLU A 137 -8.62 -3.36 -7.99
C GLU A 137 -10.01 -4.00 -7.80
N GLU A 138 -11.08 -3.20 -7.69
CA GLU A 138 -12.44 -3.69 -7.43
C GLU A 138 -12.57 -4.47 -6.11
N VAL A 139 -11.79 -4.14 -5.08
CA VAL A 139 -11.81 -4.73 -3.76
C VAL A 139 -12.43 -3.79 -2.73
N THR A 140 -13.32 -4.32 -1.88
CA THR A 140 -13.84 -3.58 -0.72
C THR A 140 -12.76 -3.44 0.36
N TRP A 141 -12.93 -2.51 1.29
CA TRP A 141 -12.07 -2.45 2.46
C TRP A 141 -12.10 -3.75 3.28
N CYS A 142 -13.26 -4.39 3.35
CA CYS A 142 -13.43 -5.66 4.06
C CYS A 142 -12.69 -6.83 3.37
N ASP A 143 -12.68 -6.86 2.04
CA ASP A 143 -11.89 -7.84 1.28
C ASP A 143 -10.39 -7.65 1.54
N ALA A 144 -9.93 -6.40 1.57
CA ALA A 144 -8.52 -6.08 1.82
C ALA A 144 -8.07 -6.51 3.23
N VAL A 145 -8.88 -6.31 4.29
CA VAL A 145 -8.53 -6.78 5.64
C VAL A 145 -8.64 -8.31 5.77
N TRP A 146 -9.55 -8.95 5.03
CA TRP A 146 -9.61 -10.40 4.94
C TRP A 146 -8.35 -10.97 4.28
N TYR A 147 -7.95 -10.40 3.15
CA TYR A 147 -6.70 -10.75 2.48
C TYR A 147 -5.50 -10.67 3.42
N CYS A 148 -5.37 -9.60 4.21
CA CYS A 148 -4.29 -9.45 5.18
C CYS A 148 -4.24 -10.61 6.18
N ASN A 149 -5.40 -11.06 6.69
CA ASN A 149 -5.49 -12.20 7.58
C ASN A 149 -5.16 -13.53 6.90
N ALA A 150 -5.66 -13.74 5.68
CA ALA A 150 -5.38 -14.94 4.88
C ALA A 150 -3.89 -15.04 4.53
N LEU A 151 -3.27 -13.92 4.14
CA LEU A 151 -1.83 -13.85 3.90
C LEU A 151 -1.03 -14.14 5.18
N SER A 152 -1.45 -13.58 6.32
CA SER A 152 -0.81 -13.85 7.62
C SER A 152 -0.85 -15.33 7.96
N GLU A 153 -1.99 -15.99 7.81
CA GLU A 153 -2.15 -17.42 8.03
C GLU A 153 -1.27 -18.24 7.08
N LYS A 154 -1.27 -17.92 5.79
CA LYS A 154 -0.43 -18.56 4.77
C LYS A 154 1.07 -18.47 5.12
N LYS A 155 1.49 -17.40 5.80
CA LYS A 155 2.87 -17.15 6.24
C LYS A 155 3.16 -17.60 7.68
N GLY A 156 2.20 -18.21 8.38
CA GLY A 156 2.35 -18.67 9.77
C GLY A 156 2.46 -17.54 10.79
N LEU A 157 1.93 -16.34 10.48
CA LEU A 157 1.94 -15.17 11.34
C LEU A 157 0.61 -15.00 12.08
N THR A 158 0.62 -14.22 13.17
CA THR A 158 -0.58 -13.90 13.93
C THR A 158 -1.47 -12.95 13.14
N LYS A 159 -2.73 -13.32 12.91
CA LYS A 159 -3.72 -12.48 12.21
C LYS A 159 -3.84 -11.10 12.87
N ALA A 160 -3.79 -10.06 12.05
CA ALA A 160 -3.86 -8.68 12.54
C ALA A 160 -5.28 -8.24 12.88
N TYR A 161 -6.30 -8.90 12.35
CA TYR A 161 -7.68 -8.52 12.57
C TYR A 161 -8.52 -9.64 13.16
N ASN A 162 -9.42 -9.28 14.10
CA ASN A 162 -10.60 -10.09 14.37
C ASN A 162 -11.71 -9.58 13.43
N ILE A 163 -12.23 -10.47 12.58
CA ILE A 163 -13.23 -10.15 11.56
C ILE A 163 -14.46 -11.00 11.78
N GLU A 164 -15.58 -10.36 12.05
CA GLU A 164 -16.90 -10.98 12.07
C GLU A 164 -17.67 -10.48 10.84
N VAL A 165 -17.76 -11.31 9.81
CA VAL A 165 -18.46 -10.95 8.57
C VAL A 165 -19.95 -11.03 8.79
N THR A 166 -20.68 -9.97 8.41
CA THR A 166 -22.12 -9.86 8.57
C THR A 166 -22.86 -9.97 7.24
N THR A 167 -22.24 -9.56 6.13
CA THR A 167 -22.85 -9.62 4.80
C THR A 167 -21.82 -9.87 3.70
N VAL A 168 -22.25 -10.65 2.69
CA VAL A 168 -21.54 -10.90 1.44
C VAL A 168 -22.51 -10.60 0.31
N ASN A 169 -22.08 -9.90 -0.75
CA ASN A 169 -22.93 -9.58 -1.90
C ASN A 169 -23.00 -10.72 -2.93
N GLY A 170 -23.80 -10.52 -3.99
CA GLY A 170 -23.98 -11.52 -5.05
C GLY A 170 -22.73 -11.78 -5.92
N SER A 171 -21.71 -10.94 -5.81
CA SER A 171 -20.40 -11.10 -6.46
C SER A 171 -19.32 -11.60 -5.49
N ASN A 172 -19.72 -12.15 -4.35
CA ASN A 172 -18.86 -12.78 -3.34
C ASN A 172 -17.84 -11.84 -2.65
N HIS A 173 -18.12 -10.54 -2.64
CA HIS A 173 -17.35 -9.57 -1.85
C HIS A 173 -17.94 -9.42 -0.45
N ILE A 174 -17.06 -9.24 0.54
CA ILE A 174 -17.50 -8.92 1.91
C ILE A 174 -17.97 -7.46 1.92
N THR A 175 -19.26 -7.27 2.15
CA THR A 175 -19.90 -5.95 2.17
C THR A 175 -20.33 -5.51 3.57
N GLY A 176 -20.02 -6.26 4.59
CA GLY A 176 -20.22 -5.89 5.99
C GLY A 176 -19.43 -6.76 6.92
N ALA A 177 -18.71 -6.15 7.85
CA ALA A 177 -18.01 -6.85 8.89
C ALA A 177 -17.74 -5.94 10.10
N ASN A 178 -17.74 -6.54 11.30
CA ASN A 178 -17.16 -5.95 12.49
C ASN A 178 -15.68 -6.30 12.52
N VAL A 179 -14.81 -5.29 12.43
CA VAL A 179 -13.36 -5.49 12.37
C VAL A 179 -12.68 -4.77 13.51
N THR A 180 -11.85 -5.50 14.26
CA THR A 180 -11.01 -4.92 15.31
C THR A 180 -9.54 -5.28 15.09
N LEU A 181 -8.65 -4.30 15.29
CA LEU A 181 -7.20 -4.46 15.11
C LEU A 181 -6.58 -5.07 16.38
N ASN A 182 -5.83 -6.14 16.20
CA ASN A 182 -4.93 -6.67 17.20
C ASN A 182 -3.55 -5.99 17.07
N LYS A 183 -3.30 -4.96 17.85
CA LYS A 183 -2.04 -4.19 17.83
C LYS A 183 -0.80 -5.03 18.19
N ASN A 184 -0.99 -6.25 18.74
CA ASN A 184 0.12 -7.15 19.11
C ASN A 184 0.41 -8.21 18.05
N ALA A 185 -0.35 -8.25 16.97
CA ALA A 185 -0.13 -9.19 15.89
C ALA A 185 1.17 -8.92 15.12
N THR A 186 1.76 -9.99 14.61
CA THR A 186 2.96 -9.94 13.76
C THR A 186 2.62 -10.06 12.27
N GLY A 187 1.36 -10.30 11.96
CA GLY A 187 0.88 -10.51 10.59
C GLY A 187 0.69 -9.23 9.81
N TYR A 188 0.24 -9.44 8.60
CA TYR A 188 -0.01 -8.38 7.62
C TYR A 188 -1.28 -7.60 7.97
N ARG A 189 -1.26 -6.31 7.66
CA ARG A 189 -2.39 -5.40 7.81
C ARG A 189 -2.33 -4.25 6.79
N LEU A 190 -3.40 -3.53 6.65
CA LEU A 190 -3.40 -2.25 5.96
C LEU A 190 -2.52 -1.25 6.74
N PRO A 191 -1.84 -0.33 6.06
CA PRO A 191 -1.18 0.79 6.74
C PRO A 191 -2.22 1.65 7.44
N THR A 192 -1.85 2.27 8.56
CA THR A 192 -2.57 3.44 9.02
C THR A 192 -2.29 4.61 8.08
N GLU A 193 -3.16 5.61 8.08
CA GLU A 193 -2.96 6.79 7.25
C GLU A 193 -1.62 7.48 7.51
N ALA A 194 -1.22 7.55 8.79
CA ALA A 194 0.04 8.15 9.19
C ALA A 194 1.26 7.32 8.73
N GLU A 195 1.21 6.00 8.80
CA GLU A 195 2.26 5.12 8.28
C GLU A 195 2.38 5.25 6.76
N TRP A 196 1.25 5.31 6.06
CA TRP A 196 1.22 5.47 4.61
C TRP A 196 1.89 6.78 4.18
N GLU A 197 1.46 7.91 4.76
CA GLU A 197 2.00 9.23 4.40
C GLU A 197 3.48 9.36 4.80
N TYR A 198 3.87 8.86 5.97
CA TYR A 198 5.26 8.85 6.42
C TYR A 198 6.17 8.11 5.42
N ALA A 199 5.75 6.94 4.99
CA ALA A 199 6.47 6.14 4.01
C ALA A 199 6.49 6.79 2.61
N ALA A 200 5.38 7.36 2.16
CA ALA A 200 5.29 8.10 0.90
C ALA A 200 6.24 9.31 0.86
N ARG A 201 6.43 9.99 2.01
CA ARG A 201 7.39 11.09 2.19
C ARG A 201 8.84 10.63 2.38
N GLY A 202 9.14 9.33 2.23
CA GLY A 202 10.50 8.79 2.34
C GLY A 202 10.97 8.48 3.77
N GLY A 203 10.12 8.56 4.80
CA GLY A 203 10.38 8.07 6.15
C GLY A 203 11.45 8.80 6.96
N ASP A 204 11.84 10.03 6.59
CA ASP A 204 12.80 10.84 7.33
C ASP A 204 12.54 12.34 7.14
N PRO A 205 11.96 13.02 8.14
CA PRO A 205 11.60 14.44 8.04
C PRO A 205 12.81 15.39 7.94
N THR A 206 14.03 14.87 8.09
CA THR A 206 15.26 15.68 7.95
C THR A 206 15.77 15.77 6.52
N LYS A 207 15.15 15.08 5.59
CA LYS A 207 15.54 15.01 4.17
C LYS A 207 14.64 15.89 3.31
N ASP A 208 15.21 16.39 2.21
CA ASP A 208 14.49 17.29 1.31
C ASP A 208 13.24 16.67 0.70
N ASP A 209 13.29 15.36 0.39
CA ASP A 209 12.18 14.61 -0.20
C ASP A 209 10.95 14.45 0.73
N TRP A 210 11.10 14.74 2.03
CA TRP A 210 9.98 14.85 2.95
C TRP A 210 8.95 15.91 2.52
N ASN A 211 9.41 16.97 1.90
CA ASN A 211 8.58 18.09 1.46
C ASN A 211 8.16 18.02 -0.01
N TYR A 212 8.48 16.92 -0.70
CA TYR A 212 8.06 16.74 -2.09
C TYR A 212 6.56 16.57 -2.20
N VAL A 213 6.00 17.07 -3.29
CA VAL A 213 4.57 16.95 -3.58
C VAL A 213 4.21 15.49 -3.88
N PHE A 214 5.04 14.82 -4.68
CA PHE A 214 4.86 13.42 -5.07
C PHE A 214 5.95 12.55 -4.46
N SER A 215 5.62 11.28 -4.23
CA SER A 215 6.54 10.35 -3.61
C SER A 215 7.80 10.12 -4.47
N GLY A 216 8.91 10.71 -4.07
CA GLY A 216 10.20 10.61 -4.76
C GLY A 216 10.44 11.64 -5.88
N ALA A 217 9.54 12.62 -6.06
CA ALA A 217 9.72 13.69 -7.05
C ALA A 217 9.30 15.05 -6.52
N ASP A 218 10.21 16.00 -6.62
CA ASP A 218 9.94 17.42 -6.31
C ASP A 218 9.38 18.13 -7.55
N THR A 219 8.20 18.72 -7.38
CA THR A 219 7.61 19.64 -8.36
C THR A 219 6.82 20.71 -7.65
N THR A 220 7.51 21.56 -6.93
CA THR A 220 6.91 22.65 -6.13
C THR A 220 6.18 23.71 -6.96
N LYS A 221 6.13 23.59 -8.29
CA LYS A 221 5.65 24.67 -9.16
C LYS A 221 4.36 24.38 -9.93
N ASP A 222 3.93 23.13 -10.06
CA ASP A 222 2.85 22.77 -10.98
C ASP A 222 1.83 21.78 -10.40
N VAL A 223 1.47 21.93 -9.13
CA VAL A 223 0.26 21.29 -8.59
C VAL A 223 -0.91 22.17 -8.95
N SER A 224 -1.28 22.20 -10.22
CA SER A 224 -2.51 22.84 -10.66
C SER A 224 -3.45 21.80 -11.25
N TYR A 225 -4.73 22.01 -11.05
CA TYR A 225 -5.81 21.18 -11.54
C TYR A 225 -5.75 20.96 -13.07
N ASP A 226 -5.06 21.84 -13.78
CA ASP A 226 -4.91 21.87 -15.23
C ASP A 226 -3.53 21.40 -15.74
N SER A 227 -2.69 20.85 -14.87
CA SER A 227 -1.36 20.45 -15.33
C SER A 227 -1.39 19.11 -16.06
N SER A 228 -1.82 19.15 -17.30
CA SER A 228 -1.56 18.09 -18.29
C SER A 228 -0.06 17.86 -18.55
N ASN A 229 0.82 18.49 -17.76
CA ASN A 229 2.27 18.41 -17.90
C ASN A 229 2.96 18.46 -16.53
N ASN A 230 3.07 17.33 -15.87
CA ASN A 230 3.77 17.22 -14.59
C ASN A 230 4.92 16.22 -14.69
N ALA A 231 6.10 16.69 -15.16
CA ALA A 231 7.29 15.87 -15.36
C ALA A 231 7.76 15.14 -14.08
N GLY A 232 7.49 15.73 -12.91
CA GLY A 232 7.78 15.08 -11.64
C GLY A 232 6.90 13.86 -11.42
N LEU A 233 5.58 14.05 -11.51
CA LEU A 233 4.63 12.95 -11.38
C LEU A 233 4.81 11.92 -12.49
N ASP A 234 5.11 12.32 -13.72
CA ASP A 234 5.42 11.41 -14.83
C ASP A 234 6.55 10.44 -14.48
N SER A 235 7.51 10.87 -13.69
CA SER A 235 8.66 10.05 -13.33
C SER A 235 8.35 8.99 -12.26
N VAL A 236 7.34 9.20 -11.42
CA VAL A 236 7.10 8.41 -10.20
C VAL A 236 5.73 7.73 -10.14
N GLY A 237 4.78 8.12 -11.00
CA GLY A 237 3.41 7.63 -10.92
C GLY A 237 2.67 7.57 -12.25
N TRP A 238 1.54 6.88 -12.23
CA TRP A 238 0.58 6.79 -13.31
C TRP A 238 -0.68 7.59 -12.95
N TYR A 239 -1.04 8.58 -13.77
CA TYR A 239 -2.18 9.44 -13.55
C TYR A 239 -2.86 9.79 -14.87
N LEU A 240 -3.99 10.48 -14.85
CA LEU A 240 -4.86 10.71 -16.01
C LEU A 240 -4.12 11.10 -17.29
N TYR A 241 -3.08 11.92 -17.21
CA TYR A 241 -2.43 12.49 -18.39
C TYR A 241 -1.21 11.71 -18.89
N ASN A 242 -0.80 10.62 -18.26
CA ASN A 242 0.37 9.85 -18.71
C ASN A 242 0.11 8.35 -18.91
N THR A 243 -1.07 7.85 -18.60
CA THR A 243 -1.41 6.41 -18.71
C THR A 243 -1.31 5.89 -20.15
N LYS A 244 -1.61 6.72 -21.14
CA LYS A 244 -1.60 6.33 -22.55
C LYS A 244 -0.20 6.11 -23.14
N THR A 245 0.78 6.91 -22.75
CA THR A 245 2.11 6.95 -23.40
C THR A 245 3.27 6.80 -22.41
N GLY A 246 2.99 6.79 -21.10
CA GLY A 246 4.02 6.82 -20.06
C GLY A 246 4.65 8.19 -19.82
N THR A 247 4.32 9.17 -20.63
CA THR A 247 4.72 10.58 -20.53
C THR A 247 3.51 11.47 -20.69
N THR A 248 3.59 12.69 -20.20
CA THR A 248 2.50 13.66 -20.28
C THR A 248 1.97 13.82 -21.71
N GLY A 249 0.68 13.76 -21.84
CA GLY A 249 -0.01 13.89 -23.12
C GLY A 249 -1.52 13.88 -22.95
N ASP A 250 -2.21 13.26 -23.87
CA ASP A 250 -3.65 13.13 -23.83
C ASP A 250 -4.05 11.99 -22.87
N SER A 251 -5.12 12.20 -22.12
CA SER A 251 -5.77 11.13 -21.38
C SER A 251 -6.36 10.10 -22.36
N PRO A 252 -6.23 8.80 -22.08
CA PRO A 252 -6.81 7.78 -22.94
C PRO A 252 -8.33 7.79 -22.84
N SER A 253 -8.99 7.47 -23.95
CA SER A 253 -10.41 7.13 -23.93
C SER A 253 -10.58 5.64 -23.63
N ARG A 254 -11.77 5.27 -23.17
CA ARG A 254 -12.15 3.87 -22.93
C ARG A 254 -11.88 3.03 -24.20
N GLY A 255 -11.23 1.87 -24.03
CA GLY A 255 -10.81 1.00 -25.13
C GLY A 255 -9.50 1.39 -25.82
N GLU A 256 -8.91 2.55 -25.50
CA GLU A 256 -7.57 2.90 -25.99
C GLU A 256 -6.47 2.25 -25.16
N GLN A 257 -5.30 2.08 -25.80
CA GLN A 257 -4.12 1.56 -25.11
C GLN A 257 -3.75 2.45 -23.91
N GLY A 258 -3.49 1.81 -22.75
CA GLY A 258 -3.14 2.50 -21.51
C GLY A 258 -4.35 3.03 -20.73
N TYR A 259 -5.58 2.77 -21.15
CA TYR A 259 -6.74 3.02 -20.32
C TYR A 259 -6.84 1.95 -19.24
N GLY A 260 -6.62 2.33 -18.00
CA GLY A 260 -6.64 1.43 -16.85
C GLY A 260 -5.37 1.50 -15.99
N THR A 261 -5.25 0.57 -15.06
CA THR A 261 -4.07 0.40 -14.20
C THR A 261 -2.85 -0.04 -15.02
N HIS A 262 -1.66 0.11 -14.45
CA HIS A 262 -0.39 -0.31 -15.03
C HIS A 262 0.32 -1.34 -14.14
N GLU A 263 1.23 -2.12 -14.74
CA GLU A 263 2.11 -3.03 -14.01
C GLU A 263 2.88 -2.26 -12.93
N VAL A 264 2.87 -2.75 -11.69
CA VAL A 264 3.51 -2.10 -10.55
C VAL A 264 5.02 -1.96 -10.75
N GLY A 265 5.62 -0.91 -10.19
CA GLY A 265 7.06 -0.72 -10.22
C GLY A 265 7.65 -0.30 -11.54
N LYS A 266 6.84 0.18 -12.50
CA LYS A 266 7.33 0.68 -13.81
C LYS A 266 7.82 2.13 -13.75
N LYS A 267 7.46 2.85 -12.73
CA LYS A 267 7.92 4.21 -12.46
C LYS A 267 9.06 4.20 -11.43
N LYS A 268 9.58 5.37 -11.08
CA LYS A 268 10.71 5.52 -10.17
C LYS A 268 10.25 5.38 -8.70
N ALA A 269 10.99 4.62 -7.92
CA ALA A 269 10.74 4.52 -6.49
C ALA A 269 11.11 5.80 -5.73
N ASN A 270 10.50 5.99 -4.55
CA ASN A 270 10.99 6.95 -3.59
C ASN A 270 12.29 6.47 -2.90
N ARG A 271 12.84 7.27 -1.98
CA ARG A 271 14.09 6.97 -1.26
C ARG A 271 14.08 5.67 -0.48
N LEU A 272 12.92 5.22 0.00
CA LEU A 272 12.77 3.94 0.69
C LEU A 272 12.73 2.74 -0.27
N GLY A 273 12.57 2.97 -1.57
CA GLY A 273 12.36 1.90 -2.55
C GLY A 273 10.88 1.50 -2.69
N LEU A 274 9.93 2.39 -2.33
CA LEU A 274 8.50 2.23 -2.53
C LEU A 274 8.09 2.82 -3.87
N TYR A 275 7.26 2.09 -4.60
CA TYR A 275 6.76 2.44 -5.91
C TYR A 275 5.28 2.79 -5.86
N ASP A 276 4.82 3.53 -6.84
CA ASP A 276 3.41 3.81 -7.13
C ASP A 276 2.65 4.45 -5.94
N MET A 277 3.39 5.14 -5.02
CA MET A 277 2.80 5.89 -3.91
C MET A 277 2.10 7.20 -4.38
N SER A 278 2.14 7.50 -5.67
CA SER A 278 1.51 8.65 -6.32
C SER A 278 0.93 8.21 -7.65
N GLY A 279 -0.36 7.83 -7.69
CA GLY A 279 -1.06 7.34 -8.87
C GLY A 279 -1.23 5.82 -8.89
N ASN A 280 -1.51 5.25 -10.03
CA ASN A 280 -1.89 3.88 -10.33
C ASN A 280 -3.25 3.51 -9.70
N VAL A 281 -3.33 3.11 -8.43
CA VAL A 281 -4.60 2.95 -7.73
C VAL A 281 -4.60 3.69 -6.39
N TRP A 282 -5.76 4.19 -5.98
CA TRP A 282 -6.01 4.57 -4.61
C TRP A 282 -5.75 3.38 -3.69
N GLU A 283 -5.21 3.64 -2.51
CA GLU A 283 -4.88 2.59 -1.56
C GLU A 283 -5.69 2.72 -0.29
N TRP A 284 -6.43 1.65 0.07
CA TRP A 284 -7.10 1.56 1.35
C TRP A 284 -6.13 1.69 2.53
N CYS A 285 -6.46 2.57 3.47
CA CYS A 285 -5.85 2.62 4.79
C CYS A 285 -6.79 2.04 5.85
N TYR A 286 -6.24 1.73 7.03
CA TYR A 286 -7.02 1.19 8.14
C TYR A 286 -7.98 2.23 8.74
N ASP A 287 -7.59 3.50 8.74
CA ASP A 287 -8.24 4.57 9.46
C ASP A 287 -9.65 4.89 8.95
N TRP A 288 -10.55 5.25 9.89
CA TRP A 288 -11.76 5.97 9.55
C TRP A 288 -11.40 7.42 9.16
N SER A 289 -11.96 7.89 8.06
CA SER A 289 -11.78 9.27 7.61
C SER A 289 -12.43 10.23 8.61
N SER A 290 -11.63 11.14 9.14
CA SER A 290 -12.05 12.15 10.12
C SER A 290 -11.14 13.38 10.02
N SER A 291 -11.52 14.47 10.66
CA SER A 291 -10.65 15.62 10.87
C SER A 291 -9.45 15.22 11.71
N ILE A 292 -8.29 15.78 11.38
CA ILE A 292 -7.04 15.54 12.10
C ILE A 292 -6.90 16.59 13.22
N SER A 293 -6.73 16.10 14.46
CA SER A 293 -6.42 16.96 15.61
C SER A 293 -4.93 17.28 15.69
N THR A 294 -4.58 18.36 16.40
CA THR A 294 -3.18 18.73 16.70
C THR A 294 -2.59 18.00 17.91
N GLU A 295 -3.35 17.10 18.53
CA GLU A 295 -2.88 16.33 19.69
C GLU A 295 -1.67 15.46 19.34
N GLU A 296 -0.72 15.41 20.27
CA GLU A 296 0.40 14.48 20.19
C GLU A 296 -0.11 13.03 20.24
N THR A 297 0.40 12.18 19.36
CA THR A 297 -0.08 10.81 19.25
C THR A 297 1.04 9.84 18.86
N THR A 298 0.95 8.62 19.37
CA THR A 298 1.86 7.52 19.02
C THR A 298 1.07 6.43 18.31
N ASP A 299 1.57 5.96 17.16
CA ASP A 299 0.96 4.93 16.33
C ASP A 299 -0.55 5.16 16.13
N PRO A 300 -0.96 6.35 15.60
CA PRO A 300 -2.36 6.66 15.43
C PRO A 300 -3.02 5.71 14.43
N SER A 301 -4.25 5.36 14.69
CA SER A 301 -5.07 4.46 13.85
C SER A 301 -6.43 5.06 13.49
N GLY A 302 -6.51 6.38 13.48
CA GLY A 302 -7.72 7.13 13.14
C GLY A 302 -8.78 7.15 14.24
N ALA A 303 -9.96 7.62 13.87
CA ALA A 303 -11.14 7.61 14.75
C ALA A 303 -11.61 6.18 15.05
N SER A 304 -12.32 5.99 16.16
CA SER A 304 -12.86 4.68 16.56
C SER A 304 -14.03 4.21 15.69
N SER A 305 -14.70 5.15 14.98
CA SER A 305 -15.82 4.89 14.08
C SER A 305 -15.94 5.97 13.03
N GLY A 306 -16.64 5.69 11.94
CA GLY A 306 -16.86 6.61 10.85
C GLY A 306 -17.75 6.00 9.76
N SER A 307 -18.01 6.77 8.70
CA SER A 307 -18.77 6.33 7.53
C SER A 307 -17.87 5.95 6.35
N PHE A 308 -16.65 6.49 6.31
CA PHE A 308 -15.70 6.32 5.23
C PHE A 308 -14.35 5.85 5.77
N ARG A 309 -13.71 4.93 5.08
CA ARG A 309 -12.31 4.57 5.28
C ARG A 309 -11.42 5.47 4.44
N VAL A 310 -10.24 5.79 4.97
CA VAL A 310 -9.25 6.61 4.27
C VAL A 310 -8.72 5.85 3.06
N ILE A 311 -8.57 6.57 1.95
CA ILE A 311 -7.81 6.16 0.77
C ILE A 311 -6.75 7.21 0.44
N ARG A 312 -5.63 6.76 -0.11
CA ARG A 312 -4.45 7.61 -0.36
C ARG A 312 -3.83 7.31 -1.73
N GLY A 313 -3.03 8.26 -2.24
CA GLY A 313 -2.16 8.06 -3.39
C GLY A 313 -2.68 8.57 -4.73
N GLY A 314 -3.99 8.70 -4.91
CA GLY A 314 -4.56 8.98 -6.24
C GLY A 314 -4.54 7.74 -7.13
N SER A 315 -4.97 7.88 -8.39
CA SER A 315 -5.04 6.76 -9.32
C SER A 315 -4.71 7.16 -10.76
N TRP A 316 -4.66 6.15 -11.63
CA TRP A 316 -4.46 6.30 -13.08
C TRP A 316 -5.49 7.23 -13.77
N TRP A 317 -6.62 7.52 -13.14
CA TRP A 317 -7.70 8.35 -13.66
C TRP A 317 -7.87 9.69 -12.94
N ASP A 318 -6.98 10.02 -12.01
CA ASP A 318 -7.07 11.25 -11.25
C ASP A 318 -6.06 12.30 -11.73
N ASN A 319 -6.33 13.55 -11.41
CA ASN A 319 -5.42 14.66 -11.70
C ASN A 319 -4.19 14.61 -10.76
N SER A 320 -3.17 15.38 -11.10
CA SER A 320 -1.93 15.45 -10.32
C SER A 320 -2.14 15.84 -8.85
N GLU A 321 -3.08 16.72 -8.54
CA GLU A 321 -3.37 17.14 -7.17
C GLU A 321 -3.75 15.96 -6.26
N GLU A 322 -4.56 15.03 -6.78
CA GLU A 322 -5.05 13.88 -6.04
C GLU A 322 -3.95 12.82 -5.81
N CYS A 323 -2.87 12.89 -6.60
CA CYS A 323 -1.69 12.04 -6.47
C CYS A 323 -0.65 12.61 -5.49
N ALA A 324 -0.87 13.80 -4.90
CA ALA A 324 0.02 14.38 -3.91
C ALA A 324 0.08 13.52 -2.64
N VAL A 325 1.28 13.38 -2.04
CA VAL A 325 1.49 12.55 -0.84
C VAL A 325 0.68 13.00 0.37
N SER A 326 0.25 14.25 0.41
CA SER A 326 -0.60 14.78 1.49
C SER A 326 -2.09 14.77 1.15
N TYR A 327 -2.49 14.46 -0.10
CA TYR A 327 -3.91 14.43 -0.45
C TYR A 327 -4.61 13.25 0.22
N ARG A 328 -5.76 13.54 0.82
CA ARG A 328 -6.58 12.59 1.59
C ARG A 328 -7.93 12.47 0.95
N ASN A 329 -8.47 11.26 0.92
CA ASN A 329 -9.85 11.04 0.52
C ASN A 329 -10.44 9.89 1.36
N GLY A 330 -11.73 9.60 1.20
CA GLY A 330 -12.41 8.52 1.89
C GLY A 330 -13.47 7.87 1.02
N ARG A 331 -13.65 6.57 1.23
CA ARG A 331 -14.67 5.76 0.55
C ARG A 331 -15.44 4.91 1.54
N GLY A 332 -16.69 4.62 1.21
CA GLY A 332 -17.53 3.72 1.98
C GLY A 332 -16.94 2.29 2.02
N LEU A 333 -17.26 1.55 3.07
CA LEU A 333 -16.77 0.16 3.24
C LEU A 333 -17.13 -0.77 2.07
N LEU A 334 -18.17 -0.44 1.32
CA LEU A 334 -18.73 -1.23 0.23
C LEU A 334 -18.24 -0.78 -1.14
N ASP A 335 -17.56 0.36 -1.19
CA ASP A 335 -17.13 0.94 -2.44
C ASP A 335 -16.03 0.07 -3.05
N ARG A 336 -16.13 -0.11 -4.36
CA ARG A 336 -15.18 -0.79 -5.22
C ARG A 336 -15.01 0.04 -6.48
N SER A 337 -13.85 0.00 -7.06
CA SER A 337 -13.58 0.72 -8.32
C SER A 337 -12.34 0.16 -8.99
N ASP A 338 -12.29 0.28 -10.32
CA ASP A 338 -11.14 0.08 -11.19
C ASP A 338 -9.91 0.95 -10.85
N ARG A 339 -10.05 1.78 -9.83
CA ARG A 339 -9.04 2.73 -9.34
C ARG A 339 -8.70 2.55 -7.89
N LEU A 340 -9.16 1.46 -7.24
CA LEU A 340 -9.09 1.31 -5.79
C LEU A 340 -8.59 -0.09 -5.43
N GLY A 341 -7.37 -0.12 -4.91
CA GLY A 341 -6.67 -1.29 -4.41
C GLY A 341 -6.07 -1.05 -3.04
N PHE A 342 -4.94 -1.66 -2.73
CA PHE A 342 -4.26 -1.50 -1.45
C PHE A 342 -2.82 -2.04 -1.47
N ARG A 343 -2.03 -1.63 -0.50
CA ARG A 343 -0.76 -2.29 -0.12
C ARG A 343 -0.80 -2.78 1.31
N VAL A 344 0.13 -3.65 1.67
CA VAL A 344 0.18 -4.23 3.00
C VAL A 344 1.44 -3.81 3.75
N ILE A 345 1.32 -3.79 5.08
CA ILE A 345 2.44 -3.66 5.99
C ILE A 345 2.46 -4.79 7.00
N CYS A 346 3.57 -4.99 7.69
CA CYS A 346 3.64 -5.85 8.87
C CYS A 346 4.58 -5.25 9.92
N THR A 347 4.31 -5.61 11.18
CA THR A 347 5.14 -5.26 12.33
C THR A 347 5.71 -6.54 12.89
N GLN A 348 6.88 -6.99 12.39
CA GLN A 348 7.58 -8.09 13.04
C GLN A 348 8.17 -7.56 14.35
N LYS A 349 7.72 -8.08 15.48
CA LYS A 349 8.38 -7.82 16.77
C LYS A 349 9.72 -8.55 16.76
N ARG A 350 10.77 -7.81 17.06
CA ARG A 350 12.11 -8.35 17.30
C ARG A 350 12.13 -9.25 18.54
#